data_cb1fc0d5ca241a9d15b47b2949ab529d
#
_entry.id   cb1fc0d5ca241a9d15b47b2949ab529d
#
_cell.length_a   1.000
_cell.length_b   1.000
_cell.length_c   1.000
_cell.angle_alpha   90.00
_cell.angle_beta   90.00
_cell.angle_gamma   90.00
#
_symmetry.space_group_name_H-M   'P 1'
#
loop_
_entity.id
_entity.type
_entity.pdbx_description
1 polymer ?
#
loop_
_entity_poly.entity_id
_entity_poly.type
_entity_poly.pdbx_seq_one_letter_code
_entity_poly.pdbx_strand_id
1 'polypeptide(L)'
;MKLVFKKTDNKKVFDIDLIDDSSLENEHINFEIKVATNIENPPKDPRGSKNPKKKNVSSEQIIRDSEVHAWVLLNSKWICECCNNPSPFVKPDGKKYLEVHHLKRLADGGTDTIENAIAVCPNCHRELHYGSDRDDKLKLIYSKIERVKKE
;
A
#
# COMPACT_ATOMS: atom_id res chain seq x y z
N MET A 1 3.97 -12.64 -2.62
CA MET A 1 5.43 -12.91 -2.54
C MET A 1 6.15 -11.65 -2.08
N LYS A 2 6.91 -11.72 -1.02
CA LYS A 2 7.62 -10.56 -0.45
C LYS A 2 8.98 -10.47 -1.11
N LEU A 3 9.18 -9.49 -1.98
CA LEU A 3 10.52 -9.20 -2.50
C LEU A 3 11.28 -8.42 -1.42
N VAL A 4 12.08 -9.16 -0.66
CA VAL A 4 13.06 -8.58 0.26
C VAL A 4 14.36 -8.43 -0.51
N PHE A 5 14.67 -7.24 -0.97
CA PHE A 5 16.01 -6.94 -1.45
C PHE A 5 16.95 -6.92 -0.24
N LYS A 6 17.76 -7.94 -0.07
CA LYS A 6 18.87 -7.90 0.89
C LYS A 6 19.88 -6.85 0.44
N LYS A 7 20.22 -5.97 1.36
CA LYS A 7 21.27 -4.98 1.21
C LYS A 7 22.59 -5.70 0.92
N THR A 8 23.01 -5.71 -0.32
CA THR A 8 24.40 -5.87 -0.70
C THR A 8 24.82 -4.53 -1.28
N ASP A 9 25.78 -3.90 -0.65
CA ASP A 9 26.42 -2.66 -1.07
C ASP A 9 25.50 -1.43 -1.22
N ASN A 10 25.12 -0.82 -0.09
CA ASN A 10 24.56 0.54 0.02
C ASN A 10 23.32 0.90 -0.81
N LYS A 11 22.55 -0.07 -1.35
CA LYS A 11 21.29 0.19 -2.05
C LYS A 11 20.11 0.02 -1.11
N LYS A 12 19.24 1.05 -1.05
CA LYS A 12 17.98 1.03 -0.31
C LYS A 12 17.04 -0.03 -0.89
N VAL A 13 16.37 -0.74 -0.01
CA VAL A 13 15.40 -1.78 -0.33
C VAL A 13 13.99 -1.17 -0.40
N PHE A 14 13.25 -1.49 -1.45
CA PHE A 14 11.86 -1.13 -1.62
C PHE A 14 10.99 -2.39 -1.47
N ASP A 15 9.99 -2.32 -0.58
CA ASP A 15 8.95 -3.35 -0.43
C ASP A 15 7.76 -2.92 -1.31
N ILE A 16 7.43 -3.69 -2.32
CA ILE A 16 6.34 -3.38 -3.25
C ILE A 16 5.22 -4.37 -3.03
N ASP A 17 4.02 -3.89 -2.73
CA ASP A 17 2.82 -4.75 -2.74
C ASP A 17 2.45 -5.10 -4.17
N LEU A 18 2.68 -6.35 -4.55
CA LEU A 18 2.64 -6.76 -5.92
C LEU A 18 1.39 -7.55 -6.29
N ILE A 19 0.85 -7.16 -7.40
CA ILE A 19 0.05 -7.96 -8.30
C ILE A 19 0.84 -9.22 -8.66
N ASP A 20 0.27 -10.39 -8.46
CA ASP A 20 0.91 -11.69 -8.66
C ASP A 20 1.05 -12.05 -10.16
N ASP A 21 1.86 -11.25 -10.88
CA ASP A 21 2.33 -11.57 -12.23
C ASP A 21 3.82 -11.24 -12.32
N SER A 22 4.66 -12.27 -12.37
CA SER A 22 6.11 -12.16 -12.38
C SER A 22 6.67 -11.27 -13.52
N SER A 23 5.94 -11.12 -14.61
CA SER A 23 6.34 -10.27 -15.74
C SER A 23 6.14 -8.78 -15.46
N LEU A 24 5.07 -8.44 -14.73
CA LEU A 24 4.78 -7.06 -14.29
C LEU A 24 5.69 -6.62 -13.15
N GLU A 25 5.97 -7.54 -12.24
CA GLU A 25 6.92 -7.31 -11.16
C GLU A 25 8.27 -6.88 -11.70
N ASN A 26 8.80 -7.59 -12.68
CA ASN A 26 10.07 -7.27 -13.30
C ASN A 26 10.08 -5.91 -14.00
N GLU A 27 9.00 -5.52 -14.68
CA GLU A 27 8.91 -4.22 -15.34
C GLU A 27 8.79 -3.08 -14.33
N HIS A 28 8.00 -3.26 -13.27
CA HIS A 28 7.86 -2.24 -12.23
C HIS A 28 9.17 -2.06 -11.45
N ILE A 29 9.83 -3.15 -11.08
CA ILE A 29 11.16 -3.10 -10.45
C ILE A 29 12.17 -2.41 -11.34
N ASN A 30 12.19 -2.73 -12.63
CA ASN A 30 13.09 -2.08 -13.59
C ASN A 30 12.78 -0.58 -13.74
N PHE A 31 11.51 -0.19 -13.67
CA PHE A 31 11.11 1.21 -13.69
C PHE A 31 11.61 1.93 -12.43
N GLU A 32 11.39 1.39 -11.24
CA GLU A 32 11.83 1.98 -9.97
C GLU A 32 13.36 2.09 -9.87
N ILE A 33 14.10 1.08 -10.35
CA ILE A 33 15.57 1.14 -10.43
C ILE A 33 16.01 2.28 -11.34
N LYS A 34 15.37 2.46 -12.50
CA LYS A 34 15.67 3.57 -13.41
C LYS A 34 15.33 4.93 -12.78
N VAL A 35 14.20 5.02 -12.08
CA VAL A 35 13.82 6.25 -11.36
C VAL A 35 14.87 6.58 -10.29
N ALA A 36 15.29 5.62 -9.48
CA ALA A 36 16.33 5.81 -8.47
C ALA A 36 17.66 6.27 -9.09
N THR A 37 18.07 5.63 -10.19
CA THR A 37 19.29 6.02 -10.94
C THR A 37 19.18 7.44 -11.48
N ASN A 38 18.02 7.83 -12.01
CA ASN A 38 17.77 9.17 -12.51
C ASN A 38 17.69 10.22 -11.39
N ILE A 39 17.29 9.86 -10.19
CA ILE A 39 17.36 10.75 -9.02
C ILE A 39 18.80 11.03 -8.62
N GLU A 40 19.66 10.01 -8.66
CA GLU A 40 21.10 10.17 -8.39
C GLU A 40 21.83 10.94 -9.51
N ASN A 41 21.39 10.75 -10.75
CA ASN A 41 21.96 11.37 -11.95
C ASN A 41 20.85 12.01 -12.80
N PRO A 42 20.36 13.20 -12.42
CA PRO A 42 19.20 13.81 -13.06
C PRO A 42 19.41 14.10 -14.55
N PRO A 43 18.50 13.69 -15.43
CA PRO A 43 18.56 14.06 -16.83
C PRO A 43 18.32 15.58 -16.99
N LYS A 44 19.10 16.24 -17.87
CA LYS A 44 19.01 17.69 -18.04
C LYS A 44 17.69 18.19 -18.63
N ASP A 45 17.12 17.42 -19.56
CA ASP A 45 15.91 17.82 -20.29
C ASP A 45 15.12 16.56 -20.71
N PRO A 46 14.34 15.94 -19.78
CA PRO A 46 13.58 14.74 -20.10
C PRO A 46 12.34 15.11 -20.91
N ARG A 47 12.31 14.78 -22.19
CA ARG A 47 11.19 15.13 -23.09
C ARG A 47 9.97 14.21 -22.95
N GLY A 48 10.15 13.04 -22.33
CA GLY A 48 9.07 12.06 -22.20
C GLY A 48 8.57 11.50 -23.53
N SER A 49 7.35 10.98 -23.56
CA SER A 49 6.69 10.47 -24.77
C SER A 49 5.29 11.06 -24.92
N LYS A 50 5.02 11.65 -26.10
CA LYS A 50 3.65 12.11 -26.46
C LYS A 50 2.69 10.94 -26.71
N ASN A 51 3.24 9.78 -27.09
CA ASN A 51 2.49 8.56 -27.35
C ASN A 51 3.08 7.41 -26.49
N PRO A 52 2.79 7.35 -25.16
CA PRO A 52 3.31 6.31 -24.31
C PRO A 52 2.80 4.93 -24.76
N LYS A 53 3.68 3.93 -24.72
CA LYS A 53 3.32 2.56 -25.06
C LYS A 53 2.32 2.02 -24.03
N LYS A 54 1.32 1.28 -24.52
CA LYS A 54 0.35 0.56 -23.69
C LYS A 54 0.67 -0.93 -23.74
N LYS A 55 0.49 -1.62 -22.63
CA LYS A 55 0.59 -3.07 -22.52
C LYS A 55 -0.72 -3.58 -21.90
N ASN A 56 -1.30 -4.61 -22.47
CA ASN A 56 -2.38 -5.34 -21.83
C ASN A 56 -1.76 -6.32 -20.83
N VAL A 57 -2.30 -6.31 -19.63
CA VAL A 57 -1.88 -7.20 -18.55
C VAL A 57 -3.09 -7.92 -17.99
N SER A 58 -2.94 -9.19 -17.69
CA SER A 58 -3.88 -9.97 -16.89
C SER A 58 -3.30 -10.15 -15.50
N SER A 59 -4.09 -9.90 -14.47
CA SER A 59 -3.69 -10.11 -13.08
C SER A 59 -4.77 -10.86 -12.33
N GLU A 60 -4.39 -11.71 -11.40
CA GLU A 60 -5.32 -12.25 -10.41
C GLU A 60 -5.61 -11.18 -9.36
N GLN A 61 -6.88 -11.02 -9.01
CA GLN A 61 -7.31 -10.11 -7.96
C GLN A 61 -7.99 -10.90 -6.86
N ILE A 62 -7.58 -10.64 -5.62
CA ILE A 62 -8.28 -11.16 -4.45
C ILE A 62 -9.59 -10.42 -4.30
N ILE A 63 -10.71 -11.16 -4.36
CA ILE A 63 -12.04 -10.60 -4.10
C ILE A 63 -12.15 -10.34 -2.62
N ARG A 64 -12.38 -9.06 -2.27
CA ARG A 64 -12.52 -8.62 -0.89
C ARG A 64 -13.97 -8.63 -0.43
N ASP A 65 -14.18 -8.91 0.85
CA ASP A 65 -15.51 -8.90 1.46
C ASP A 65 -15.99 -7.44 1.63
N SER A 66 -17.08 -7.11 0.95
CA SER A 66 -17.65 -5.76 0.98
C SER A 66 -18.27 -5.39 2.34
N GLU A 67 -18.73 -6.37 3.11
CA GLU A 67 -19.31 -6.15 4.45
C GLU A 67 -18.20 -5.83 5.45
N VAL A 68 -17.09 -6.57 5.41
CA VAL A 68 -15.88 -6.27 6.20
C VAL A 68 -15.39 -4.87 5.88
N HIS A 69 -15.26 -4.54 4.61
CA HIS A 69 -14.80 -3.22 4.15
C HIS A 69 -15.70 -2.08 4.66
N ALA A 70 -17.01 -2.22 4.49
CA ALA A 70 -17.98 -1.22 4.95
C ALA A 70 -17.98 -1.08 6.47
N TRP A 71 -17.92 -2.20 7.19
CA TRP A 71 -17.90 -2.22 8.64
C TRP A 71 -16.68 -1.47 9.20
N VAL A 72 -15.49 -1.74 8.67
CA VAL A 72 -14.23 -1.08 9.10
C VAL A 72 -14.31 0.43 8.90
N LEU A 73 -14.78 0.89 7.74
CA LEU A 73 -14.96 2.33 7.47
C LEU A 73 -15.95 2.99 8.42
N LEU A 74 -17.10 2.36 8.68
CA LEU A 74 -18.14 2.89 9.58
C LEU A 74 -17.67 2.90 11.03
N ASN A 75 -17.03 1.81 11.48
CA ASN A 75 -16.54 1.69 12.84
C ASN A 75 -15.44 2.71 13.18
N SER A 76 -14.60 3.08 12.20
CA SER A 76 -13.59 4.13 12.35
C SER A 76 -14.19 5.53 12.52
N LYS A 77 -15.51 5.71 12.29
CA LYS A 77 -16.18 7.02 12.25
C LYS A 77 -15.53 7.99 11.27
N TRP A 78 -14.90 7.46 10.24
CA TRP A 78 -14.15 8.21 9.22
C TRP A 78 -12.93 8.95 9.79
N ILE A 79 -12.33 8.41 10.84
CA ILE A 79 -11.06 8.86 11.40
C ILE A 79 -10.01 7.79 11.06
N CYS A 80 -8.85 8.22 10.58
CA CYS A 80 -7.74 7.32 10.29
C CYS A 80 -7.27 6.61 11.57
N GLU A 81 -7.36 5.29 11.61
CA GLU A 81 -7.00 4.49 12.79
C GLU A 81 -5.48 4.44 13.02
N CYS A 82 -4.67 4.90 12.06
CA CYS A 82 -3.22 5.00 12.21
C CYS A 82 -2.79 6.35 12.82
N CYS A 83 -3.20 7.49 12.22
CA CYS A 83 -2.76 8.83 12.65
C CYS A 83 -3.80 9.64 13.43
N ASN A 84 -5.01 9.11 13.61
CA ASN A 84 -6.15 9.76 14.27
C ASN A 84 -6.64 11.07 13.60
N ASN A 85 -6.22 11.34 12.37
CA ASN A 85 -6.76 12.48 11.61
C ASN A 85 -8.07 12.10 10.92
N PRO A 86 -8.98 13.05 10.72
CA PRO A 86 -10.20 12.81 9.97
C PRO A 86 -9.89 12.46 8.50
N SER A 87 -10.88 11.91 7.81
CA SER A 87 -10.85 11.70 6.36
C SER A 87 -10.31 12.93 5.63
N PRO A 88 -9.31 12.78 4.74
CA PRO A 88 -8.62 13.93 4.14
C PRO A 88 -9.45 14.71 3.14
N PHE A 89 -10.51 14.12 2.60
CA PHE A 89 -11.42 14.76 1.64
C PHE A 89 -12.77 14.05 1.57
N VAL A 90 -13.70 14.71 0.90
CA VAL A 90 -15.03 14.17 0.58
C VAL A 90 -15.09 13.91 -0.92
N LYS A 91 -15.61 12.75 -1.31
CA LYS A 91 -15.80 12.37 -2.72
C LYS A 91 -16.94 13.19 -3.38
N PRO A 92 -17.03 13.23 -4.73
CA PRO A 92 -18.11 13.92 -5.42
C PRO A 92 -19.51 13.46 -5.04
N ASP A 93 -19.66 12.20 -4.57
CA ASP A 93 -20.91 11.64 -4.07
C ASP A 93 -21.26 12.04 -2.63
N GLY A 94 -20.49 12.95 -2.03
CA GLY A 94 -20.67 13.43 -0.65
C GLY A 94 -20.10 12.51 0.43
N LYS A 95 -19.54 11.36 0.08
CA LYS A 95 -18.98 10.41 1.05
C LYS A 95 -17.55 10.77 1.43
N LYS A 96 -17.22 10.62 2.69
CA LYS A 96 -15.85 10.74 3.21
C LYS A 96 -14.95 9.65 2.61
N TYR A 97 -13.64 9.90 2.54
CA TYR A 97 -12.68 8.97 1.96
C TYR A 97 -11.66 8.48 2.98
N LEU A 98 -11.65 7.18 3.20
CA LEU A 98 -10.56 6.42 3.80
C LEU A 98 -10.38 5.14 2.99
N GLU A 99 -9.25 4.49 3.16
CA GLU A 99 -8.91 3.21 2.55
C GLU A 99 -8.89 2.12 3.63
N VAL A 100 -9.18 0.88 3.25
CA VAL A 100 -9.05 -0.27 4.16
C VAL A 100 -7.73 -0.96 3.89
N HIS A 101 -6.91 -1.09 4.93
CA HIS A 101 -5.61 -1.74 4.92
C HIS A 101 -5.66 -3.03 5.75
N HIS A 102 -5.17 -4.13 5.19
CA HIS A 102 -5.00 -5.40 5.91
C HIS A 102 -3.62 -5.43 6.55
N LEU A 103 -3.57 -5.58 7.89
CA LEU A 103 -2.32 -5.54 8.67
C LEU A 103 -1.37 -6.66 8.27
N LYS A 104 -1.89 -7.88 8.11
CA LYS A 104 -1.25 -8.95 7.35
C LYS A 104 -1.87 -8.99 5.96
N ARG A 105 -1.08 -8.84 4.93
CA ARG A 105 -1.57 -8.75 3.55
C ARG A 105 -2.30 -10.03 3.15
N LEU A 106 -3.39 -9.89 2.39
CA LEU A 106 -4.16 -11.03 1.88
C LEU A 106 -3.28 -11.95 1.01
N ALA A 107 -2.38 -11.36 0.19
CA ALA A 107 -1.43 -12.11 -0.63
C ALA A 107 -0.42 -12.93 0.21
N ASP A 108 -0.18 -12.56 1.45
CA ASP A 108 0.70 -13.28 2.39
C ASP A 108 -0.10 -14.25 3.30
N GLY A 109 -1.34 -14.58 2.93
CA GLY A 109 -2.22 -15.46 3.69
C GLY A 109 -2.88 -14.77 4.88
N GLY A 110 -2.99 -13.45 4.89
CA GLY A 110 -3.81 -12.70 5.84
C GLY A 110 -5.30 -12.95 5.60
N THR A 111 -6.11 -12.84 6.65
CA THR A 111 -7.55 -13.00 6.54
C THR A 111 -8.24 -11.69 6.12
N ASP A 112 -9.35 -11.80 5.39
CA ASP A 112 -10.23 -10.66 5.10
C ASP A 112 -11.30 -10.52 6.17
N THR A 113 -10.87 -10.10 7.37
CA THR A 113 -11.71 -9.99 8.56
C THR A 113 -11.49 -8.65 9.26
N ILE A 114 -12.43 -8.26 10.11
CA ILE A 114 -12.34 -7.00 10.88
C ILE A 114 -11.18 -7.01 11.88
N GLU A 115 -10.68 -8.18 12.28
CA GLU A 115 -9.52 -8.34 13.14
C GLU A 115 -8.20 -8.08 12.43
N ASN A 116 -8.17 -8.19 11.10
CA ASN A 116 -6.98 -7.95 10.27
C ASN A 116 -7.04 -6.66 9.45
N ALA A 117 -8.11 -5.89 9.52
CA ALA A 117 -8.33 -4.71 8.67
C ALA A 117 -8.54 -3.44 9.48
N ILE A 118 -7.98 -2.33 8.99
CA ILE A 118 -8.11 -0.98 9.57
C ILE A 118 -8.45 0.06 8.52
N ALA A 119 -9.13 1.14 8.94
CA ALA A 119 -9.41 2.29 8.09
C ALA A 119 -8.28 3.32 8.19
N VAL A 120 -7.66 3.66 7.07
CA VAL A 120 -6.50 4.56 7.04
C VAL A 120 -6.64 5.64 5.97
N CYS A 121 -6.01 6.80 6.18
CA CYS A 121 -5.86 7.78 5.12
C CYS A 121 -4.83 7.30 4.08
N PRO A 122 -4.86 7.83 2.84
CA PRO A 122 -3.94 7.41 1.79
C PRO A 122 -2.46 7.51 2.16
N ASN A 123 -2.08 8.54 2.92
CA ASN A 123 -0.69 8.70 3.37
C ASN A 123 -0.27 7.57 4.31
N CYS A 124 -1.07 7.31 5.36
CA CYS A 124 -0.78 6.20 6.28
C CYS A 124 -0.82 4.84 5.56
N HIS A 125 -1.73 4.66 4.59
CA HIS A 125 -1.78 3.44 3.81
C HIS A 125 -0.46 3.20 3.06
N ARG A 126 0.05 4.21 2.35
CA ARG A 126 1.33 4.13 1.66
C ARG A 126 2.50 3.94 2.62
N GLU A 127 2.48 4.62 3.76
CA GLU A 127 3.52 4.49 4.78
C GLU A 127 3.55 3.10 5.42
N LEU A 128 2.41 2.45 5.64
CA LEU A 128 2.33 1.07 6.10
C LEU A 128 2.85 0.06 5.06
N HIS A 129 2.88 0.43 3.77
CA HIS A 129 3.46 -0.39 2.72
C HIS A 129 4.96 -0.13 2.50
N TYR A 130 5.39 1.14 2.55
CA TYR A 130 6.71 1.57 2.06
C TYR A 130 7.55 2.31 3.10
N GLY A 131 6.97 2.67 4.26
CA GLY A 131 7.66 3.44 5.29
C GLY A 131 8.75 2.65 6.00
N SER A 132 9.84 3.32 6.35
CA SER A 132 10.96 2.74 7.10
C SER A 132 10.60 2.35 8.53
N ASP A 133 9.57 2.98 9.10
CA ASP A 133 9.05 2.80 10.45
C ASP A 133 7.76 1.96 10.51
N ARG A 134 7.46 1.24 9.43
CA ARG A 134 6.27 0.39 9.29
C ARG A 134 6.07 -0.53 10.50
N ASP A 135 7.11 -1.24 10.92
CA ASP A 135 6.99 -2.23 11.98
C ASP A 135 6.67 -1.60 13.35
N ASP A 136 7.17 -0.40 13.62
CA ASP A 136 6.84 0.33 14.84
C ASP A 136 5.42 0.87 14.81
N LYS A 137 4.93 1.32 13.63
CA LYS A 137 3.53 1.70 13.45
C LYS A 137 2.59 0.50 13.64
N LEU A 138 2.93 -0.66 13.11
CA LEU A 138 2.15 -1.88 13.32
C LEU A 138 2.07 -2.25 14.80
N LYS A 139 3.17 -2.21 15.54
CA LYS A 139 3.17 -2.44 17.00
C LYS A 139 2.21 -1.47 17.71
N LEU A 140 2.26 -0.19 17.34
CA LEU A 140 1.40 0.84 17.90
C LEU A 140 -0.08 0.58 17.58
N ILE A 141 -0.41 0.21 16.34
CA ILE A 141 -1.78 -0.14 15.92
C ILE A 141 -2.30 -1.32 16.73
N TYR A 142 -1.54 -2.41 16.85
CA TYR A 142 -1.91 -3.57 17.65
C TYR A 142 -2.10 -3.25 19.13
N SER A 143 -1.40 -2.26 19.67
CA SER A 143 -1.54 -1.85 21.06
C SER A 143 -2.74 -0.95 21.32
N LYS A 144 -3.22 -0.21 20.29
CA LYS A 144 -4.29 0.79 20.42
C LYS A 144 -5.68 0.25 20.06
N ILE A 145 -5.75 -0.67 19.10
CA ILE A 145 -7.02 -1.12 18.54
C ILE A 145 -7.31 -2.54 19.03
N GLU A 146 -8.15 -2.66 20.04
CA GLU A 146 -8.46 -3.94 20.71
C GLU A 146 -8.98 -5.04 19.77
N ARG A 147 -9.73 -4.65 18.71
CA ARG A 147 -10.31 -5.62 17.78
C ARG A 147 -9.28 -6.28 16.88
N VAL A 148 -8.15 -5.63 16.59
CA VAL A 148 -7.16 -6.19 15.67
C VAL A 148 -6.27 -7.21 16.37
N LYS A 149 -5.96 -8.28 15.65
CA LYS A 149 -5.15 -9.39 16.16
C LYS A 149 -3.98 -9.64 15.22
N LYS A 150 -2.84 -9.97 15.82
CA LYS A 150 -1.67 -10.36 15.04
C LYS A 150 -1.87 -11.81 14.57
N GLU A 151 -1.86 -12.00 13.26
CA GLU A 151 -1.93 -13.31 12.60
C GLU A 151 -0.55 -13.89 12.29
#